data_6daba9e4f0cd7db6d47f595550eb83b4
#
_entry.id   6daba9e4f0cd7db6d47f595550eb83b4
#
_cell.length_a   1.000
_cell.length_b   1.000
_cell.length_c   1.000
_cell.angle_alpha   90.00
_cell.angle_beta   90.00
_cell.angle_gamma   90.00
#
_symmetry.space_group_name_H-M   'P 1'
#
loop_
_entity.id
_entity.type
_entity.pdbx_description
1 polymer ?
#
loop_
_entity_poly.entity_id
_entity_poly.type
_entity_poly.pdbx_seq_one_letter_code
_entity_poly.pdbx_strand_id
1 'polypeptide(L)'
;MCGECHTPRDASGNLIEARDLQGAPTWIAPVHADPNWAWNAPTLAGFAGYSDADAVNVLEKGTGANGQPIQRPMHIYHMSHEDALAIVAYLKSLPAQPQ
;
A
#
# COMPACT_ATOMS: atom_id res chain seq x y z
N MET A 1 -4.35 8.47 -4.27
CA MET A 1 -4.32 7.16 -4.95
C MET A 1 -4.13 6.01 -3.98
N CYS A 2 -3.08 6.05 -3.17
CA CYS A 2 -2.86 5.00 -2.17
C CYS A 2 -4.07 4.84 -1.26
N GLY A 3 -4.67 5.93 -0.82
CA GLY A 3 -5.80 5.92 0.09
C GLY A 3 -7.05 5.22 -0.44
N GLU A 4 -7.20 5.10 -1.75
CA GLU A 4 -8.37 4.43 -2.30
C GLU A 4 -8.40 2.94 -1.98
N CYS A 5 -7.24 2.30 -1.90
CA CYS A 5 -7.12 0.88 -1.58
C CYS A 5 -6.65 0.63 -0.15
N HIS A 6 -5.83 1.52 0.40
CA HIS A 6 -5.21 1.32 1.71
C HIS A 6 -5.93 2.00 2.87
N THR A 7 -7.07 2.64 2.62
CA THR A 7 -7.91 3.24 3.67
C THR A 7 -9.24 2.49 3.75
N PRO A 8 -9.69 2.07 4.95
CA PRO A 8 -10.93 1.33 5.07
C PRO A 8 -12.14 2.21 4.75
N ARG A 9 -13.23 1.55 4.32
CA ARG A 9 -14.49 2.20 3.97
C ARG A 9 -15.57 1.81 4.97
N ASP A 10 -16.50 2.74 5.20
CA ASP A 10 -17.68 2.47 6.01
C ASP A 10 -18.75 1.69 5.21
N ALA A 11 -19.87 1.39 5.85
CA ALA A 11 -20.95 0.62 5.22
C ALA A 11 -21.56 1.33 4.00
N SER A 12 -21.40 2.64 3.90
CA SER A 12 -21.89 3.42 2.75
C SER A 12 -20.85 3.54 1.63
N GLY A 13 -19.66 2.97 1.80
CA GLY A 13 -18.60 3.01 0.80
C GLY A 13 -17.70 4.23 0.89
N ASN A 14 -17.86 5.08 1.90
CA ASN A 14 -17.02 6.26 2.08
C ASN A 14 -15.73 5.90 2.82
N LEU A 15 -14.63 6.56 2.45
CA LEU A 15 -13.37 6.39 3.15
C LEU A 15 -13.48 6.89 4.60
N ILE A 16 -12.93 6.12 5.53
CA ILE A 16 -12.89 6.51 6.95
C ILE A 16 -11.64 7.34 7.17
N GLU A 17 -11.78 8.67 7.19
CA GLU A 17 -10.64 9.59 7.28
C GLU A 17 -9.78 9.38 8.53
N ALA A 18 -10.42 9.04 9.66
CA ALA A 18 -9.69 8.79 10.90
C ALA A 18 -8.78 7.58 10.83
N ARG A 19 -8.95 6.73 9.82
CA ARG A 19 -8.15 5.53 9.61
C ARG A 19 -7.39 5.57 8.28
N ASP A 20 -7.06 6.77 7.84
CA ASP A 20 -6.38 6.97 6.57
C ASP A 20 -5.08 6.15 6.49
N LEU A 21 -4.91 5.43 5.41
CA LEU A 21 -3.74 4.60 5.10
C LEU A 21 -3.46 3.48 6.12
N GLN A 22 -4.45 3.09 6.91
CA GLN A 22 -4.28 2.04 7.93
C GLN A 22 -4.59 0.63 7.43
N GLY A 23 -4.74 0.47 6.12
CA GLY A 23 -5.02 -0.83 5.52
C GLY A 23 -6.51 -1.09 5.36
N ALA A 24 -6.85 -1.98 4.45
CA ALA A 24 -8.25 -2.29 4.16
C ALA A 24 -8.37 -3.59 3.36
N PRO A 25 -9.53 -4.26 3.42
CA PRO A 25 -9.83 -5.33 2.46
C PRO A 25 -9.84 -4.77 1.03
N THR A 26 -9.36 -5.57 0.08
CA THR A 26 -9.39 -5.19 -1.33
C THR A 26 -10.84 -5.19 -1.83
N TRP A 27 -11.27 -4.05 -2.40
CA TRP A 27 -12.67 -3.86 -2.81
C TRP A 27 -12.91 -4.13 -4.29
N ILE A 28 -11.88 -4.49 -5.04
CA ILE A 28 -12.00 -4.86 -6.45
C ILE A 28 -11.57 -6.32 -6.63
N ALA A 29 -12.22 -7.00 -7.57
CA ALA A 29 -11.95 -8.40 -7.85
C ALA A 29 -11.39 -8.54 -9.26
N PRO A 30 -10.54 -9.56 -9.51
CA PRO A 30 -10.02 -9.78 -10.85
C PRO A 30 -11.12 -10.26 -11.80
N VAL A 31 -11.00 -9.90 -13.08
CA VAL A 31 -11.94 -10.35 -14.11
C VAL A 31 -11.85 -11.86 -14.33
N HIS A 32 -10.64 -12.40 -14.25
CA HIS A 32 -10.36 -13.83 -14.31
C HIS A 32 -9.70 -14.27 -13.02
N ALA A 33 -9.88 -15.52 -12.65
CA ALA A 33 -9.27 -16.06 -11.44
C ALA A 33 -7.78 -15.82 -11.43
N ASP A 34 -7.27 -15.27 -10.33
CA ASP A 34 -5.86 -14.95 -10.15
C ASP A 34 -5.44 -15.40 -8.75
N PRO A 35 -4.71 -16.53 -8.64
CA PRO A 35 -4.31 -17.04 -7.32
C PRO A 35 -3.34 -16.11 -6.60
N ASN A 36 -2.73 -15.16 -7.30
CA ASN A 36 -1.78 -14.21 -6.72
C ASN A 36 -2.42 -12.85 -6.41
N TRP A 37 -3.76 -12.77 -6.46
CA TRP A 37 -4.47 -11.52 -6.17
C TRP A 37 -4.37 -11.21 -4.68
N ALA A 38 -4.04 -9.96 -4.35
CA ALA A 38 -4.00 -9.52 -2.96
C ALA A 38 -5.40 -9.11 -2.50
N TRP A 39 -5.94 -9.84 -1.52
CA TRP A 39 -7.28 -9.58 -0.99
C TRP A 39 -7.29 -8.60 0.19
N ASN A 40 -6.12 -8.17 0.63
CA ASN A 40 -5.97 -7.15 1.67
C ASN A 40 -4.88 -6.17 1.26
N ALA A 41 -5.17 -4.87 1.43
CA ALA A 41 -4.17 -3.83 1.30
C ALA A 41 -3.61 -3.54 2.70
N PRO A 42 -2.30 -3.74 2.92
CA PRO A 42 -1.73 -3.57 4.26
C PRO A 42 -1.70 -2.10 4.68
N THR A 43 -1.46 -1.88 5.98
CA THR A 43 -1.28 -0.53 6.49
C THR A 43 -0.04 0.11 5.86
N LEU A 44 -0.17 1.36 5.47
CA LEU A 44 0.96 2.18 5.01
C LEU A 44 1.43 3.17 6.07
N ALA A 45 0.57 3.46 7.06
CA ALA A 45 0.92 4.38 8.13
C ALA A 45 2.09 3.79 8.95
N GLY A 46 3.19 4.50 9.00
CA GLY A 46 4.42 4.05 9.64
C GLY A 46 5.26 3.08 8.81
N PHE A 47 4.71 2.53 7.74
CA PHE A 47 5.37 1.57 6.84
C PHE A 47 6.05 0.43 7.61
N ALA A 48 5.33 -0.12 8.60
CA ALA A 48 5.88 -1.14 9.48
C ALA A 48 6.28 -2.41 8.71
N GLY A 49 7.39 -3.01 9.11
CA GLY A 49 7.89 -4.23 8.48
C GLY A 49 8.75 -4.00 7.25
N TYR A 50 8.93 -2.75 6.83
CA TYR A 50 9.77 -2.40 5.68
C TYR A 50 10.95 -1.56 6.12
N SER A 51 12.16 -1.89 5.64
CA SER A 51 13.29 -0.97 5.71
C SER A 51 13.06 0.18 4.74
N ASP A 52 13.81 1.27 4.88
CA ASP A 52 13.71 2.37 3.93
C ASP A 52 14.00 1.92 2.50
N ALA A 53 15.02 1.08 2.32
CA ALA A 53 15.38 0.56 1.00
C ALA A 53 14.26 -0.29 0.40
N ASP A 54 13.63 -1.16 1.20
CA ASP A 54 12.53 -2.00 0.72
C ASP A 54 11.30 -1.16 0.36
N ALA A 55 10.98 -0.16 1.18
CA ALA A 55 9.86 0.74 0.91
C ALA A 55 10.06 1.52 -0.39
N VAL A 56 11.27 2.02 -0.61
CA VAL A 56 11.63 2.72 -1.84
C VAL A 56 11.51 1.78 -3.05
N ASN A 57 11.95 0.54 -2.92
CA ASN A 57 11.86 -0.44 -4.00
C ASN A 57 10.42 -0.76 -4.41
N VAL A 58 9.49 -0.77 -3.46
CA VAL A 58 8.08 -0.95 -3.79
C VAL A 58 7.61 0.13 -4.76
N LEU A 59 7.99 1.38 -4.52
CA LEU A 59 7.53 2.52 -5.32
C LEU A 59 8.32 2.69 -6.62
N GLU A 60 9.60 2.35 -6.63
CA GLU A 60 10.42 2.52 -7.83
C GLU A 60 10.35 1.31 -8.77
N LYS A 61 10.33 0.11 -8.20
CA LYS A 61 10.54 -1.13 -8.98
C LYS A 61 9.39 -2.12 -8.88
N GLY A 62 8.46 -1.92 -7.94
CA GLY A 62 7.36 -2.85 -7.73
C GLY A 62 7.78 -4.16 -7.08
N THR A 63 8.82 -4.14 -6.25
CA THR A 63 9.27 -5.31 -5.50
C THR A 63 9.02 -5.12 -4.00
N GLY A 64 8.55 -6.18 -3.34
CA GLY A 64 8.30 -6.17 -1.89
C GLY A 64 9.56 -6.41 -1.07
N ALA A 65 9.36 -6.63 0.24
CA ALA A 65 10.44 -6.69 1.22
C ALA A 65 11.47 -7.79 0.96
N ASN A 66 11.06 -8.87 0.32
CA ASN A 66 11.95 -10.01 0.03
C ASN A 66 12.34 -10.09 -1.44
N GLY A 67 12.22 -9.00 -2.18
CA GLY A 67 12.55 -8.95 -3.60
C GLY A 67 11.50 -9.54 -4.52
N GLN A 68 10.38 -10.01 -3.98
CA GLN A 68 9.30 -10.56 -4.79
C GLN A 68 8.46 -9.46 -5.42
N PRO A 69 7.89 -9.67 -6.62
CA PRO A 69 6.98 -8.70 -7.20
C PRO A 69 5.80 -8.44 -6.27
N ILE A 70 5.34 -7.20 -6.21
CA ILE A 70 4.11 -6.89 -5.48
C ILE A 70 2.92 -7.50 -6.21
N GLN A 71 1.88 -7.86 -5.44
CA GLN A 71 0.71 -8.53 -5.99
C GLN A 71 -0.31 -7.53 -6.52
N ARG A 72 -0.95 -7.88 -7.65
CA ARG A 72 -2.11 -7.11 -8.10
C ARG A 72 -3.24 -7.19 -7.08
N PRO A 73 -4.07 -6.17 -6.95
CA PRO A 73 -4.22 -5.01 -7.83
C PRO A 73 -3.29 -3.82 -7.52
N MET A 74 -2.30 -3.99 -6.66
CA MET A 74 -1.34 -2.90 -6.40
C MET A 74 -0.65 -2.48 -7.68
N HIS A 75 -0.63 -1.17 -7.92
CA HIS A 75 -0.04 -0.59 -9.11
C HIS A 75 1.49 -0.60 -9.03
N ILE A 76 2.15 -0.80 -10.18
CA ILE A 76 3.60 -0.66 -10.27
C ILE A 76 3.88 0.75 -10.76
N TYR A 77 4.45 1.60 -9.89
CA TYR A 77 4.50 3.04 -10.14
C TYR A 77 5.71 3.52 -10.94
N HIS A 78 6.83 2.83 -10.84
CA HIS A 78 8.08 3.26 -11.50
C HIS A 78 8.46 4.71 -11.16
N MET A 79 8.33 5.08 -9.91
CA MET A 79 8.64 6.44 -9.47
C MET A 79 10.12 6.77 -9.60
N SER A 80 10.43 8.07 -9.72
CA SER A 80 11.81 8.52 -9.56
C SER A 80 12.28 8.28 -8.12
N HIS A 81 13.59 8.19 -7.93
CA HIS A 81 14.15 7.98 -6.59
C HIS A 81 13.77 9.11 -5.64
N GLU A 82 13.78 10.35 -6.10
CA GLU A 82 13.42 11.51 -5.28
C GLU A 82 11.97 11.44 -4.81
N ASP A 83 11.05 11.10 -5.71
CA ASP A 83 9.63 11.00 -5.37
C ASP A 83 9.38 9.84 -4.41
N ALA A 84 10.02 8.70 -4.65
CA ALA A 84 9.88 7.54 -3.77
C ALA A 84 10.38 7.85 -2.36
N LEU A 85 11.54 8.52 -2.24
CA LEU A 85 12.08 8.93 -0.94
C LEU A 85 11.12 9.86 -0.20
N ALA A 86 10.53 10.82 -0.89
CA ALA A 86 9.61 11.77 -0.28
C ALA A 86 8.35 11.08 0.24
N ILE A 87 7.79 10.16 -0.53
CA ILE A 87 6.59 9.42 -0.13
C ILE A 87 6.89 8.49 1.05
N VAL A 88 8.01 7.78 1.01
CA VAL A 88 8.41 6.90 2.11
C VAL A 88 8.62 7.71 3.39
N ALA A 89 9.27 8.87 3.31
CA ALA A 89 9.46 9.73 4.47
C ALA A 89 8.13 10.18 5.06
N TYR A 90 7.18 10.56 4.22
CA TYR A 90 5.84 10.93 4.68
C TYR A 90 5.14 9.76 5.36
N LEU A 91 5.11 8.59 4.73
CA LEU A 91 4.42 7.43 5.29
C LEU A 91 5.02 6.98 6.60
N LYS A 92 6.34 7.00 6.72
CA LYS A 92 7.01 6.63 7.97
C LYS A 92 6.82 7.66 9.08
N SER A 93 6.47 8.89 8.75
CA SER A 93 6.15 9.92 9.74
C SER A 93 4.79 9.74 10.37
N LEU A 94 3.90 8.95 9.75
CA LEU A 94 2.57 8.70 10.28
C LEU A 94 2.64 7.69 11.42
N PRO A 95 1.79 7.84 12.46
CA PRO A 95 1.75 6.86 13.55
C PRO A 95 1.40 5.48 13.02
N ALA A 96 2.17 4.46 13.40
CA ALA A 96 1.84 3.08 13.07
C ALA A 96 0.59 2.68 13.86
N GLN A 97 -0.37 2.06 13.16
CA GLN A 97 -1.62 1.64 13.77
C GLN A 97 -1.76 0.12 13.67
N PRO A 98 -2.23 -0.56 14.74
CA PRO A 98 -2.54 -1.97 14.65
C PRO A 98 -3.73 -2.19 13.71
N GLN A 99 -3.70 -3.29 13.00
CA GLN A 99 -4.81 -3.66 12.11
C GLN A 99 -5.85 -4.47 12.82
#